data_a77a35fa377cb3614d76cd62625d7d83
#
_entry.id   a77a35fa377cb3614d76cd62625d7d83
#
_cell.length_a   1.000
_cell.length_b   1.000
_cell.length_c   1.000
_cell.angle_alpha   90.00
_cell.angle_beta   90.00
_cell.angle_gamma   90.00
#
_symmetry.space_group_name_H-M   'P 1'
#
loop_
_entity.id
_entity.type
_entity.pdbx_description
1 polymer ?
#
loop_
_entity_poly.entity_id
_entity_poly.type
_entity_poly.pdbx_seq_one_letter_code
_entity_poly.pdbx_strand_id
1 'polypeptide(L)'
;MPRTILTFEEMEDEFKAIKRLGPFENILLVTGENPAKAGVPYLAQALDIAKKYFANLKIEVMPLKSEGYKELTHHGLNGVICFQETYNSERYKIYHPRGMKSKFDWRVDAPDRMGQAGVHSIGMGVLIGLEDWRTDVTFLARHLRYLQRTYWRTKYSVNFPRMRPAENDGFQPNVLMTDKELAQLTFAMRIFDHD
;
A
#
# COMPACT_ATOMS: atom_id res chain seq x y z
N MET A 1 7.24 -3.26 19.54
CA MET A 1 7.44 -1.80 19.61
C MET A 1 6.15 -1.12 20.04
N PRO A 2 6.15 -0.22 21.02
CA PRO A 2 5.00 0.61 21.30
C PRO A 2 4.73 1.49 20.07
N ARG A 3 3.45 1.57 19.64
CA ARG A 3 3.04 2.41 18.51
C ARG A 3 2.44 3.69 19.06
N THR A 4 2.93 4.83 18.61
CA THR A 4 2.42 6.15 18.94
C THR A 4 1.50 6.60 17.83
N ILE A 5 0.49 7.39 18.14
CA ILE A 5 -0.36 8.08 17.19
C ILE A 5 0.01 9.55 17.33
N LEU A 6 0.42 10.15 16.23
CA LEU A 6 0.73 11.57 16.19
C LEU A 6 -0.54 12.39 16.41
N THR A 7 -0.45 13.41 17.23
CA THR A 7 -1.43 14.51 17.24
C THR A 7 -1.36 15.27 15.92
N PHE A 8 -2.37 16.04 15.62
CA PHE A 8 -2.39 16.85 14.39
C PHE A 8 -1.35 17.98 14.41
N GLU A 9 -1.00 18.48 15.59
CA GLU A 9 0.08 19.45 15.77
C GLU A 9 1.45 18.82 15.50
N GLU A 10 1.72 17.67 16.09
CA GLU A 10 2.95 16.92 15.83
C GLU A 10 3.08 16.56 14.34
N MET A 11 1.97 16.15 13.70
CA MET A 11 1.97 15.85 12.26
C MET A 11 2.29 17.09 11.41
N GLU A 12 1.71 18.23 11.74
CA GLU A 12 1.99 19.48 11.01
C GLU A 12 3.46 19.91 11.19
N ASP A 13 4.04 19.70 12.35
CA ASP A 13 5.45 20.01 12.61
C ASP A 13 6.40 19.07 11.85
N GLU A 14 6.04 17.78 11.72
CA GLU A 14 6.75 16.84 10.85
C GLU A 14 6.68 17.28 9.37
N PHE A 15 5.52 17.73 8.88
CA PHE A 15 5.41 18.24 7.51
C PHE A 15 6.27 19.49 7.28
N LYS A 16 6.30 20.42 8.22
CA LYS A 16 7.21 21.57 8.17
C LYS A 16 8.67 21.14 8.18
N ALA A 17 9.02 20.12 8.98
CA ALA A 17 10.37 19.59 9.02
C ALA A 17 10.78 18.98 7.67
N ILE A 18 9.92 18.19 7.05
CA ILE A 18 10.15 17.60 5.72
C ILE A 18 10.34 18.70 4.67
N LYS A 19 9.52 19.75 4.67
CA LYS A 19 9.66 20.88 3.72
C LYS A 19 10.96 21.65 3.91
N ARG A 20 11.53 21.69 5.12
CA ARG A 20 12.86 22.28 5.36
C ARG A 20 14.01 21.45 4.78
N LEU A 21 13.81 20.13 4.64
CA LEU A 21 14.84 19.24 4.07
C LEU A 21 14.93 19.32 2.54
N GLY A 22 13.89 19.80 1.86
CA GLY A 22 13.90 19.94 0.40
C GLY A 22 12.53 20.27 -0.20
N PRO A 23 12.49 20.50 -1.52
CA PRO A 23 11.27 20.87 -2.25
C PRO A 23 10.39 19.64 -2.56
N PHE A 24 10.12 18.81 -1.55
CA PHE A 24 9.29 17.62 -1.71
C PHE A 24 7.83 18.01 -1.95
N GLU A 25 7.25 17.50 -3.04
CA GLU A 25 5.85 17.72 -3.42
C GLU A 25 4.95 16.49 -3.17
N ASN A 26 5.55 15.35 -2.88
CA ASN A 26 4.83 14.09 -2.64
C ASN A 26 5.00 13.68 -1.18
N ILE A 27 3.91 13.22 -0.57
CA ILE A 27 3.92 12.62 0.77
C ILE A 27 3.16 11.30 0.77
N LEU A 28 3.68 10.32 1.50
CA LEU A 28 3.01 9.06 1.79
C LEU A 28 2.75 8.97 3.30
N LEU A 29 1.49 8.99 3.70
CA LEU A 29 1.08 8.78 5.08
C LEU A 29 0.89 7.28 5.32
N VAL A 30 1.65 6.72 6.25
CA VAL A 30 1.61 5.29 6.57
C VAL A 30 1.01 5.09 7.95
N THR A 31 0.03 4.20 8.08
CA THR A 31 -0.55 3.86 9.38
C THR A 31 -0.51 2.36 9.66
N GLY A 32 -0.58 2.02 10.94
CA GLY A 32 -0.91 0.64 11.33
C GLY A 32 -2.40 0.33 11.11
N GLU A 33 -2.74 -0.96 11.06
CA GLU A 33 -4.12 -1.42 10.88
C GLU A 33 -4.94 -1.29 12.19
N ASN A 34 -5.28 -0.06 12.56
CA ASN A 34 -6.09 0.25 13.74
C ASN A 34 -7.24 1.21 13.36
N PRO A 35 -8.41 0.68 12.93
CA PRO A 35 -9.52 1.49 12.45
C PRO A 35 -10.11 2.44 13.51
N ALA A 36 -10.00 2.07 14.80
CA ALA A 36 -10.54 2.88 15.88
C ALA A 36 -9.73 4.17 16.12
N LYS A 37 -8.43 4.15 15.81
CA LYS A 37 -7.52 5.26 16.08
C LYS A 37 -7.02 5.97 14.83
N ALA A 38 -6.83 5.24 13.73
CA ALA A 38 -6.34 5.75 12.45
C ALA A 38 -7.34 5.41 11.33
N GLY A 39 -8.63 5.61 11.59
CA GLY A 39 -9.71 5.44 10.63
C GLY A 39 -9.90 6.63 9.69
N VAL A 40 -10.97 6.58 8.89
CA VAL A 40 -11.27 7.61 7.88
C VAL A 40 -11.29 9.03 8.44
N PRO A 41 -11.91 9.33 9.61
CA PRO A 41 -11.89 10.69 10.13
C PRO A 41 -10.50 11.24 10.46
N TYR A 42 -9.63 10.39 11.04
CA TYR A 42 -8.23 10.76 11.31
C TYR A 42 -7.46 11.01 10.01
N LEU A 43 -7.63 10.12 9.02
CA LEU A 43 -6.97 10.25 7.72
C LEU A 43 -7.44 11.49 6.96
N ALA A 44 -8.74 11.81 7.00
CA ALA A 44 -9.30 13.00 6.38
C ALA A 44 -8.66 14.28 6.93
N GLN A 45 -8.58 14.41 8.25
CA GLN A 45 -7.92 15.54 8.88
C GLN A 45 -6.42 15.61 8.61
N ALA A 46 -5.74 14.44 8.59
CA ALA A 46 -4.33 14.35 8.22
C ALA A 46 -4.08 14.84 6.78
N LEU A 47 -4.94 14.46 5.83
CA LEU A 47 -4.89 14.94 4.45
C LEU A 47 -5.18 16.44 4.34
N ASP A 48 -6.13 16.98 5.11
CA ASP A 48 -6.43 18.42 5.15
C ASP A 48 -5.26 19.27 5.65
N ILE A 49 -4.44 18.71 6.54
CA ILE A 49 -3.20 19.37 6.96
C ILE A 49 -2.13 19.20 5.87
N ALA A 50 -1.93 17.96 5.38
CA ALA A 50 -0.90 17.65 4.42
C ALA A 50 -1.01 18.45 3.11
N LYS A 51 -2.23 18.71 2.61
CA LYS A 51 -2.45 19.49 1.36
C LYS A 51 -1.97 20.94 1.42
N LYS A 52 -1.69 21.47 2.62
CA LYS A 52 -1.07 22.81 2.77
C LYS A 52 0.42 22.80 2.38
N TYR A 53 1.05 21.62 2.40
CA TYR A 53 2.49 21.44 2.24
C TYR A 53 2.87 20.64 1.01
N PHE A 54 2.00 19.73 0.55
CA PHE A 54 2.31 18.77 -0.52
C PHE A 54 1.22 18.76 -1.59
N ALA A 55 1.64 18.67 -2.84
CA ALA A 55 0.74 18.62 -3.99
C ALA A 55 0.17 17.22 -4.26
N ASN A 56 0.89 16.16 -3.89
CA ASN A 56 0.49 14.78 -4.15
C ASN A 56 0.46 13.97 -2.86
N LEU A 57 -0.75 13.63 -2.44
CA LEU A 57 -1.03 12.97 -1.16
C LEU A 57 -1.36 11.49 -1.40
N LYS A 58 -0.57 10.61 -0.81
CA LYS A 58 -0.83 9.17 -0.83
C LYS A 58 -0.94 8.61 0.57
N ILE A 59 -1.68 7.53 0.69
CA ILE A 59 -1.79 6.77 1.94
C ILE A 59 -1.39 5.31 1.73
N GLU A 60 -0.78 4.72 2.75
CA GLU A 60 -0.58 3.27 2.87
C GLU A 60 -1.21 2.84 4.19
N VAL A 61 -2.42 2.29 4.08
CA VAL A 61 -3.28 2.00 5.23
C VAL A 61 -3.98 0.65 5.05
N MET A 62 -4.66 0.19 6.09
CA MET A 62 -5.55 -0.95 5.97
C MET A 62 -6.59 -0.75 4.86
N PRO A 63 -7.07 -1.84 4.22
CA PRO A 63 -8.16 -1.75 3.27
C PRO A 63 -9.41 -1.11 3.87
N LEU A 64 -9.94 -0.09 3.18
CA LEU A 64 -11.17 0.61 3.56
C LEU A 64 -12.36 0.14 2.71
N LYS A 65 -13.56 0.58 3.08
CA LYS A 65 -14.75 0.52 2.23
C LYS A 65 -14.66 1.55 1.10
N SER A 66 -15.40 1.36 0.01
CA SER A 66 -15.44 2.31 -1.11
C SER A 66 -15.83 3.72 -0.69
N GLU A 67 -16.80 3.84 0.23
CA GLU A 67 -17.25 5.13 0.78
C GLU A 67 -16.12 5.86 1.51
N GLY A 68 -15.29 5.12 2.27
CA GLY A 68 -14.15 5.70 2.97
C GLY A 68 -13.07 6.23 2.01
N TYR A 69 -12.75 5.50 0.95
CA TYR A 69 -11.84 6.00 -0.10
C TYR A 69 -12.43 7.22 -0.80
N LYS A 70 -13.73 7.19 -1.13
CA LYS A 70 -14.43 8.32 -1.77
C LYS A 70 -14.40 9.57 -0.89
N GLU A 71 -14.64 9.43 0.42
CA GLU A 71 -14.52 10.54 1.37
C GLU A 71 -13.10 11.13 1.35
N LEU A 72 -12.07 10.29 1.43
CA LEU A 72 -10.69 10.75 1.43
C LEU A 72 -10.30 11.45 0.11
N THR A 73 -10.88 11.08 -1.04
CA THR A 73 -10.63 11.81 -2.29
C THR A 73 -11.13 13.26 -2.23
N HIS A 74 -12.19 13.54 -1.50
CA HIS A 74 -12.67 14.91 -1.26
C HIS A 74 -11.70 15.72 -0.36
N HIS A 75 -10.89 15.05 0.43
CA HIS A 75 -9.81 15.65 1.23
C HIS A 75 -8.46 15.75 0.50
N GLY A 76 -8.43 15.48 -0.80
CA GLY A 76 -7.24 15.64 -1.63
C GLY A 76 -6.38 14.38 -1.78
N LEU A 77 -6.91 13.20 -1.42
CA LEU A 77 -6.21 11.93 -1.65
C LEU A 77 -6.00 11.69 -3.15
N ASN A 78 -4.74 11.54 -3.56
CA ASN A 78 -4.36 11.20 -4.93
C ASN A 78 -4.14 9.70 -5.12
N GLY A 79 -3.61 9.01 -4.11
CA GLY A 79 -3.30 7.60 -4.28
C GLY A 79 -3.32 6.78 -2.99
N VAL A 80 -3.51 5.48 -3.19
CA VAL A 80 -3.51 4.50 -2.10
C VAL A 80 -2.56 3.37 -2.44
N ILE A 81 -1.75 2.96 -1.47
CA ILE A 81 -0.89 1.77 -1.56
C ILE A 81 -1.48 0.70 -0.66
N CYS A 82 -1.69 -0.49 -1.23
CA CYS A 82 -2.12 -1.66 -0.48
C CYS A 82 -1.51 -2.92 -1.09
N PHE A 83 -0.58 -3.53 -0.37
CA PHE A 83 0.03 -4.78 -0.82
C PHE A 83 -0.85 -5.96 -0.46
N GLN A 84 -0.98 -6.91 -1.40
CA GLN A 84 -1.68 -8.17 -1.17
C GLN A 84 -0.89 -9.09 -0.24
N GLU A 85 0.41 -8.89 -0.09
CA GLU A 85 1.37 -9.71 0.61
C GLU A 85 1.70 -11.00 -0.17
N THR A 86 0.76 -11.94 -0.28
CA THR A 86 0.82 -13.12 -1.15
C THR A 86 -0.56 -13.43 -1.73
N TYR A 87 -0.61 -14.02 -2.91
CA TYR A 87 -1.85 -14.52 -3.52
C TYR A 87 -2.17 -15.98 -3.13
N ASN A 88 -1.30 -16.63 -2.35
CA ASN A 88 -1.59 -17.95 -1.80
C ASN A 88 -2.53 -17.82 -0.59
N SER A 89 -3.83 -18.02 -0.81
CA SER A 89 -4.86 -17.81 0.21
C SER A 89 -4.75 -18.72 1.44
N GLU A 90 -4.20 -19.92 1.27
CA GLU A 90 -4.00 -20.86 2.38
C GLU A 90 -2.82 -20.43 3.26
N ARG A 91 -1.70 -20.08 2.61
CA ARG A 91 -0.52 -19.60 3.30
C ARG A 91 -0.73 -18.22 3.91
N TYR A 92 -1.52 -17.38 3.26
CA TYR A 92 -1.88 -16.05 3.77
C TYR A 92 -2.46 -16.11 5.19
N LYS A 93 -3.33 -17.09 5.49
CA LYS A 93 -3.93 -17.30 6.82
C LYS A 93 -2.89 -17.62 7.89
N ILE A 94 -1.81 -18.29 7.52
CA ILE A 94 -0.69 -18.63 8.43
C ILE A 94 0.07 -17.37 8.82
N TYR A 95 0.35 -16.50 7.83
CA TYR A 95 1.09 -15.24 8.08
C TYR A 95 0.25 -14.19 8.79
N HIS A 96 -1.07 -14.21 8.56
CA HIS A 96 -2.01 -13.21 9.09
C HIS A 96 -3.16 -13.89 9.86
N PRO A 97 -2.87 -14.48 11.05
CA PRO A 97 -3.84 -15.32 11.76
C PRO A 97 -4.95 -14.53 12.48
N ARG A 98 -4.85 -13.21 12.61
CA ARG A 98 -5.76 -12.39 13.42
C ARG A 98 -6.04 -11.01 12.81
N GLY A 99 -7.13 -10.38 13.29
CA GLY A 99 -7.52 -9.03 12.92
C GLY A 99 -8.10 -8.93 11.51
N MET A 100 -8.29 -7.71 11.03
CA MET A 100 -8.83 -7.46 9.69
C MET A 100 -7.87 -7.95 8.59
N LYS A 101 -6.56 -7.94 8.86
CA LYS A 101 -5.55 -8.42 7.93
C LYS A 101 -5.69 -9.93 7.62
N SER A 102 -6.32 -10.72 8.49
CA SER A 102 -6.58 -12.15 8.23
C SER A 102 -7.61 -12.42 7.13
N LYS A 103 -8.37 -11.41 6.72
CA LYS A 103 -9.44 -11.54 5.71
C LYS A 103 -8.85 -11.39 4.31
N PHE A 104 -8.44 -12.50 3.70
CA PHE A 104 -7.83 -12.55 2.38
C PHE A 104 -8.68 -11.86 1.31
N ASP A 105 -9.96 -12.25 1.17
CA ASP A 105 -10.87 -11.73 0.15
C ASP A 105 -11.06 -10.21 0.30
N TRP A 106 -11.19 -9.74 1.55
CA TRP A 106 -11.30 -8.32 1.83
C TRP A 106 -10.07 -7.53 1.37
N ARG A 107 -8.89 -8.14 1.42
CA ARG A 107 -7.65 -7.47 1.01
C ARG A 107 -7.43 -7.54 -0.49
N VAL A 108 -7.68 -8.69 -1.12
CA VAL A 108 -7.52 -8.85 -2.58
C VAL A 108 -8.48 -7.96 -3.35
N ASP A 109 -9.69 -7.72 -2.83
CA ASP A 109 -10.68 -6.83 -3.43
C ASP A 109 -10.45 -5.32 -3.10
N ALA A 110 -9.41 -4.98 -2.34
CA ALA A 110 -9.18 -3.59 -1.97
C ALA A 110 -8.93 -2.67 -3.19
N PRO A 111 -8.14 -3.05 -4.20
CA PRO A 111 -7.95 -2.25 -5.41
C PRO A 111 -9.24 -1.99 -6.19
N ASP A 112 -10.18 -2.94 -6.21
CA ASP A 112 -11.52 -2.74 -6.82
C ASP A 112 -12.30 -1.66 -6.09
N ARG A 113 -12.32 -1.68 -4.75
CA ARG A 113 -12.97 -0.62 -3.95
C ARG A 113 -12.33 0.75 -4.15
N MET A 114 -11.00 0.80 -4.34
CA MET A 114 -10.28 2.03 -4.67
C MET A 114 -10.68 2.55 -6.06
N GLY A 115 -10.70 1.66 -7.07
CA GLY A 115 -11.12 1.99 -8.42
C GLY A 115 -12.57 2.48 -8.50
N GLN A 116 -13.49 1.81 -7.81
CA GLN A 116 -14.90 2.23 -7.67
C GLN A 116 -15.04 3.61 -7.02
N ALA A 117 -14.19 3.93 -6.06
CA ALA A 117 -14.15 5.23 -5.39
C ALA A 117 -13.51 6.34 -6.23
N GLY A 118 -12.92 6.01 -7.39
CA GLY A 118 -12.25 6.98 -8.27
C GLY A 118 -10.87 7.42 -7.78
N VAL A 119 -10.18 6.60 -6.99
CA VAL A 119 -8.80 6.88 -6.58
C VAL A 119 -7.91 7.00 -7.82
N HIS A 120 -7.17 8.10 -7.93
CA HIS A 120 -6.37 8.41 -9.12
C HIS A 120 -5.18 7.45 -9.31
N SER A 121 -4.55 7.01 -8.23
CA SER A 121 -3.36 6.16 -8.28
C SER A 121 -3.44 5.02 -7.27
N ILE A 122 -3.21 3.78 -7.72
CA ILE A 122 -3.22 2.58 -6.87
C ILE A 122 -1.86 1.91 -6.92
N GLY A 123 -1.22 1.80 -5.76
CA GLY A 123 0.00 1.02 -5.56
C GLY A 123 -0.34 -0.39 -5.12
N MET A 124 0.12 -1.38 -5.88
CA MET A 124 -0.05 -2.80 -5.61
C MET A 124 1.29 -3.46 -5.34
N GLY A 125 1.28 -4.66 -4.78
CA GLY A 125 2.51 -5.41 -4.58
C GLY A 125 2.33 -6.71 -3.82
N VAL A 126 3.42 -7.45 -3.77
CA VAL A 126 3.57 -8.68 -2.98
C VAL A 126 4.83 -8.58 -2.14
N LEU A 127 4.81 -9.19 -0.96
CA LEU A 127 5.99 -9.24 -0.09
C LEU A 127 6.85 -10.43 -0.48
N ILE A 128 7.92 -10.15 -1.20
CA ILE A 128 8.87 -11.17 -1.66
C ILE A 128 9.57 -11.81 -0.47
N GLY A 129 9.46 -13.13 -0.37
CA GLY A 129 10.02 -13.92 0.71
C GLY A 129 9.00 -14.74 1.49
N LEU A 130 7.69 -14.43 1.35
CA LEU A 130 6.63 -15.24 1.95
C LEU A 130 6.44 -16.56 1.21
N GLU A 131 6.26 -16.48 -0.11
CA GLU A 131 5.96 -17.63 -0.98
C GLU A 131 6.82 -17.59 -2.26
N ASP A 132 6.60 -18.53 -3.17
CA ASP A 132 7.24 -18.49 -4.50
C ASP A 132 6.85 -17.21 -5.23
N TRP A 133 7.81 -16.32 -5.38
CA TRP A 133 7.60 -15.00 -5.96
C TRP A 133 7.14 -15.04 -7.43
N ARG A 134 7.50 -16.08 -8.18
CA ARG A 134 7.07 -16.22 -9.59
C ARG A 134 5.58 -16.47 -9.68
N THR A 135 5.06 -17.28 -8.80
CA THR A 135 3.62 -17.53 -8.66
C THR A 135 2.89 -16.25 -8.23
N ASP A 136 3.34 -15.62 -7.15
CA ASP A 136 2.71 -14.40 -6.63
C ASP A 136 2.70 -13.26 -7.65
N VAL A 137 3.82 -13.04 -8.35
CA VAL A 137 3.92 -12.01 -9.39
C VAL A 137 3.05 -12.32 -10.61
N THR A 138 2.89 -13.60 -10.96
CA THR A 138 1.98 -13.99 -12.05
C THR A 138 0.52 -13.62 -11.71
N PHE A 139 0.09 -13.87 -10.48
CA PHE A 139 -1.24 -13.46 -10.04
C PHE A 139 -1.36 -11.94 -9.93
N LEU A 140 -0.34 -11.25 -9.42
CA LEU A 140 -0.31 -9.80 -9.37
C LEU A 140 -0.44 -9.18 -10.77
N ALA A 141 0.28 -9.69 -11.77
CA ALA A 141 0.21 -9.22 -13.15
C ALA A 141 -1.19 -9.43 -13.75
N ARG A 142 -1.83 -10.59 -13.49
CA ARG A 142 -3.22 -10.85 -13.90
C ARG A 142 -4.20 -9.88 -13.24
N HIS A 143 -4.04 -9.64 -11.95
CA HIS A 143 -4.86 -8.70 -11.17
C HIS A 143 -4.69 -7.27 -11.69
N LEU A 144 -3.45 -6.82 -11.92
CA LEU A 144 -3.16 -5.54 -12.55
C LEU A 144 -3.87 -5.38 -13.90
N ARG A 145 -3.75 -6.37 -14.78
CA ARG A 145 -4.40 -6.33 -16.10
C ARG A 145 -5.93 -6.26 -16.01
N TYR A 146 -6.53 -6.97 -15.05
CA TYR A 146 -7.96 -6.87 -14.78
C TYR A 146 -8.34 -5.45 -14.35
N LEU A 147 -7.63 -4.89 -13.38
CA LEU A 147 -7.90 -3.54 -12.86
C LEU A 147 -7.72 -2.45 -13.91
N GLN A 148 -6.68 -2.52 -14.73
CA GLN A 148 -6.44 -1.59 -15.84
C GLN A 148 -7.59 -1.58 -16.87
N ARG A 149 -8.17 -2.74 -17.14
CA ARG A 149 -9.33 -2.86 -18.03
C ARG A 149 -10.62 -2.34 -17.41
N THR A 150 -10.79 -2.57 -16.11
CA THR A 150 -12.01 -2.20 -15.39
C THR A 150 -12.00 -0.73 -14.98
N TYR A 151 -10.87 -0.24 -14.50
CA TYR A 151 -10.69 1.14 -14.00
C TYR A 151 -9.61 1.88 -14.79
N TRP A 152 -9.79 2.01 -16.08
CA TRP A 152 -8.82 2.53 -17.05
C TRP A 152 -8.37 3.99 -16.82
N ARG A 153 -9.09 4.75 -15.98
CA ARG A 153 -8.71 6.12 -15.58
C ARG A 153 -7.74 6.15 -14.40
N THR A 154 -7.56 5.03 -13.72
CA THR A 154 -6.66 4.91 -12.57
C THR A 154 -5.26 4.57 -13.05
N LYS A 155 -4.26 5.23 -12.47
CA LYS A 155 -2.84 4.88 -12.67
C LYS A 155 -2.43 3.81 -11.69
N TYR A 156 -1.56 2.91 -12.12
CA TYR A 156 -1.09 1.81 -11.28
C TYR A 156 0.42 1.88 -11.08
N SER A 157 0.88 1.48 -9.91
CA SER A 157 2.29 1.20 -9.64
C SER A 157 2.43 -0.15 -8.97
N VAL A 158 3.51 -0.87 -9.29
CA VAL A 158 3.79 -2.19 -8.73
C VAL A 158 5.06 -2.14 -7.91
N ASN A 159 5.02 -2.72 -6.71
CA ASN A 159 6.10 -2.70 -5.75
C ASN A 159 6.45 -4.13 -5.30
N PHE A 160 7.75 -4.38 -5.11
CA PHE A 160 8.29 -5.68 -4.73
C PHE A 160 9.17 -5.56 -3.48
N PRO A 161 8.59 -5.22 -2.31
CA PRO A 161 9.36 -5.23 -1.08
C PRO A 161 9.91 -6.62 -0.82
N ARG A 162 11.20 -6.72 -0.52
CA ARG A 162 11.84 -7.97 -0.13
C ARG A 162 11.88 -8.07 1.39
N MET A 163 11.40 -9.20 1.89
CA MET A 163 11.53 -9.52 3.30
C MET A 163 13.01 -9.67 3.68
N ARG A 164 13.36 -9.13 4.83
CA ARG A 164 14.66 -9.33 5.47
C ARG A 164 14.45 -10.10 6.76
N PRO A 165 15.40 -10.95 7.19
CA PRO A 165 15.33 -11.59 8.49
C PRO A 165 15.17 -10.54 9.59
N ALA A 166 14.22 -10.75 10.49
CA ALA A 166 14.05 -9.89 11.65
C ALA A 166 14.97 -10.37 12.77
N GLU A 167 15.66 -9.43 13.42
CA GLU A 167 16.66 -9.76 14.45
C GLU A 167 16.03 -10.36 15.72
N ASN A 168 14.76 -10.05 16.02
CA ASN A 168 14.16 -10.31 17.33
C ASN A 168 12.98 -11.28 17.36
N ASP A 169 12.42 -11.72 16.24
CA ASP A 169 11.18 -12.53 16.21
C ASP A 169 11.33 -13.88 15.50
N GLY A 170 12.53 -14.24 15.13
CA GLY A 170 12.83 -15.56 14.56
C GLY A 170 12.16 -15.85 13.20
N PHE A 171 11.40 -14.89 12.65
CA PHE A 171 10.76 -15.08 11.35
C PHE A 171 11.79 -14.99 10.24
N GLN A 172 11.88 -16.05 9.45
CA GLN A 172 12.79 -16.15 8.32
C GLN A 172 12.00 -16.17 7.01
N PRO A 173 12.48 -15.52 5.95
CA PRO A 173 11.88 -15.64 4.63
C PRO A 173 11.89 -17.10 4.16
N ASN A 174 10.77 -17.58 3.62
CA ASN A 174 10.72 -18.91 3.02
C ASN A 174 11.54 -18.99 1.72
N VAL A 175 11.64 -17.87 1.02
CA VAL A 175 12.39 -17.73 -0.23
C VAL A 175 13.26 -16.48 -0.17
N LEU A 176 14.55 -16.64 -0.39
CA LEU A 176 15.48 -15.51 -0.52
C LEU A 176 15.60 -15.14 -2.00
N MET A 177 15.20 -13.94 -2.34
CA MET A 177 15.39 -13.38 -3.68
C MET A 177 16.73 -12.64 -3.76
N THR A 178 17.55 -12.99 -4.72
CA THR A 178 18.80 -12.29 -5.04
C THR A 178 18.54 -10.95 -5.74
N ASP A 179 19.53 -10.06 -5.76
CA ASP A 179 19.45 -8.80 -6.49
C ASP A 179 19.29 -9.03 -8.00
N LYS A 180 19.91 -10.07 -8.54
CA LYS A 180 19.74 -10.46 -9.96
C LYS A 180 18.30 -10.85 -10.27
N GLU A 181 17.67 -11.67 -9.43
CA GLU A 181 16.27 -12.06 -9.61
C GLU A 181 15.33 -10.87 -9.47
N LEU A 182 15.59 -9.95 -8.52
CA LEU A 182 14.79 -8.72 -8.40
C LEU A 182 14.92 -7.84 -9.64
N ALA A 183 16.12 -7.69 -10.19
CA ALA A 183 16.34 -6.96 -11.44
C ALA A 183 15.59 -7.63 -12.60
N GLN A 184 15.68 -8.96 -12.73
CA GLN A 184 14.93 -9.71 -13.75
C GLN A 184 13.42 -9.52 -13.61
N LEU A 185 12.90 -9.60 -12.39
CA LEU A 185 11.49 -9.35 -12.12
C LEU A 185 11.08 -7.94 -12.53
N THR A 186 11.86 -6.93 -12.14
CA THR A 186 11.58 -5.53 -12.46
C THR A 186 11.56 -5.30 -13.97
N PHE A 187 12.50 -5.86 -14.71
CA PHE A 187 12.52 -5.80 -16.17
C PHE A 187 11.35 -6.55 -16.80
N ALA A 188 11.01 -7.73 -16.31
CA ALA A 188 9.88 -8.51 -16.80
C ALA A 188 8.56 -7.75 -16.61
N MET A 189 8.36 -7.13 -15.46
CA MET A 189 7.16 -6.31 -15.20
C MET A 189 7.14 -5.05 -16.06
N ARG A 190 8.30 -4.43 -16.34
CA ARG A 190 8.39 -3.28 -17.24
C ARG A 190 8.07 -3.64 -18.69
N ILE A 191 8.42 -4.85 -19.13
CA ILE A 191 8.04 -5.37 -20.45
C ILE A 191 6.54 -5.72 -20.48
N PHE A 192 6.00 -6.25 -19.38
CA PHE A 192 4.59 -6.61 -19.28
C PHE A 192 3.67 -5.38 -19.29
N ASP A 193 4.10 -4.32 -18.62
CA ASP A 193 3.35 -3.07 -18.47
C ASP A 193 4.29 -1.88 -18.73
N HIS A 194 3.99 -1.15 -19.80
CA HIS A 194 4.84 -0.06 -20.31
C HIS A 194 4.48 1.31 -19.72
N ASP A 195 3.31 1.43 -19.08
CA ASP A 195 2.72 2.69 -18.61
C ASP A 195 3.22 3.14 -17.21
#